data_15c7acfcc4d13ccc1217c2842750e430
#
_entry.id   15c7acfcc4d13ccc1217c2842750e430
#
_cell.length_a   1.000
_cell.length_b   1.000
_cell.length_c   1.000
_cell.angle_alpha   90.00
_cell.angle_beta   90.00
_cell.angle_gamma   90.00
#
_symmetry.space_group_name_H-M   'P 1'
#
loop_
_entity.id
_entity.type
_entity.pdbx_description
1 polymer ?
#
loop_
_entity_poly.entity_id
_entity_poly.type
_entity_poly.pdbx_seq_one_letter_code
_entity_poly.pdbx_strand_id
1 'polypeptide(L)'
;VTGESFDYGPWRFLPRYDPGFTAAYFDQTGLYAFGRQPGAVAWNLERFAECLTLVAPVADLEDALRTYAGAFHAGLRRALCARLGVEERGPEADDELAAAFFQFLLKSQALFERTLFDWHGGIARRAFAMAGPQGPLYRGETFARLEAALEGREPLPQPAGAAAYFEGDGPATLLIEEVEALWAPIAEKDDWSLFEAKLDHIEQARQAFGIAPVRP
;
A
#
# COMPACT_ATOMS: atom_id res chain seq x y z
N VAL A 1 1.78 1.57 -22.70
CA VAL A 1 2.36 0.78 -21.64
C VAL A 1 3.60 1.47 -21.07
N THR A 2 3.45 2.76 -20.83
CA THR A 2 4.54 3.61 -20.30
C THR A 2 4.57 3.57 -18.76
N GLY A 3 3.58 3.00 -18.09
CA GLY A 3 3.40 3.05 -16.64
C GLY A 3 2.77 4.36 -16.15
N GLU A 4 2.40 5.23 -17.05
CA GLU A 4 1.71 6.48 -16.73
C GLU A 4 0.21 6.26 -16.59
N SER A 5 -0.44 7.05 -15.73
CA SER A 5 -1.89 7.04 -15.60
C SER A 5 -2.50 7.84 -16.75
N PHE A 6 -3.47 7.24 -17.44
CA PHE A 6 -4.21 7.90 -18.52
C PHE A 6 -5.36 8.75 -17.97
N ASP A 7 -6.00 8.27 -16.93
CA ASP A 7 -7.19 8.88 -16.36
C ASP A 7 -7.19 8.63 -14.83
N TYR A 8 -7.66 9.63 -14.10
CA TYR A 8 -7.93 9.56 -12.66
C TYR A 8 -9.41 9.30 -12.38
N GLY A 9 -10.09 8.53 -13.24
CA GLY A 9 -11.48 8.13 -13.05
C GLY A 9 -11.81 7.67 -11.64
N PRO A 10 -12.95 7.05 -11.35
CA PRO A 10 -13.35 6.75 -9.99
C PRO A 10 -12.29 5.92 -9.24
N TRP A 11 -11.55 6.53 -8.35
CA TRP A 11 -10.57 5.90 -7.47
C TRP A 11 -10.54 6.59 -6.11
N ARG A 12 -10.13 5.88 -5.07
CA ARG A 12 -9.81 6.45 -3.76
C ARG A 12 -8.92 5.51 -2.96
N PHE A 13 -8.20 6.05 -2.00
CA PHE A 13 -7.45 5.26 -1.04
C PHE A 13 -8.40 4.63 -0.02
N LEU A 14 -8.11 3.37 0.34
CA LEU A 14 -8.87 2.65 1.35
C LEU A 14 -8.39 3.02 2.75
N PRO A 15 -9.28 3.49 3.65
CA PRO A 15 -8.90 3.67 5.05
C PRO A 15 -8.65 2.34 5.75
N ARG A 16 -9.42 1.30 5.39
CA ARG A 16 -9.35 -0.05 5.95
C ARG A 16 -9.26 -1.08 4.83
N TYR A 17 -8.68 -2.24 5.13
CA TYR A 17 -8.60 -3.30 4.14
C TYR A 17 -10.00 -3.90 3.90
N ASP A 18 -10.53 -3.62 2.74
CA ASP A 18 -11.76 -4.18 2.22
C ASP A 18 -11.54 -4.68 0.77
N PRO A 19 -11.34 -5.99 0.57
CA PRO A 19 -11.14 -6.52 -0.77
C PRO A 19 -12.36 -6.38 -1.68
N GLY A 20 -13.55 -6.18 -1.13
CA GLY A 20 -14.79 -5.95 -1.88
C GLY A 20 -15.04 -4.51 -2.27
N PHE A 21 -14.26 -3.57 -1.74
CA PHE A 21 -14.44 -2.14 -2.00
C PHE A 21 -14.27 -1.79 -3.49
N THR A 22 -15.21 -1.01 -4.02
CA THR A 22 -15.19 -0.49 -5.40
C THR A 22 -15.39 1.03 -5.39
N ALA A 23 -14.42 1.78 -5.94
CA ALA A 23 -14.55 3.23 -6.07
C ALA A 23 -15.53 3.64 -7.20
N ALA A 24 -15.64 2.81 -8.24
CA ALA A 24 -16.50 3.06 -9.38
C ALA A 24 -17.98 2.82 -9.01
N TYR A 25 -18.74 3.89 -8.86
CA TYR A 25 -20.15 3.84 -8.46
C TYR A 25 -21.07 3.07 -9.44
N PHE A 26 -20.62 2.90 -10.68
CA PHE A 26 -21.35 2.16 -11.73
C PHE A 26 -21.00 0.67 -11.76
N ASP A 27 -19.95 0.24 -11.06
CA ASP A 27 -19.53 -1.17 -11.00
C ASP A 27 -20.27 -1.92 -9.88
N GLN A 28 -21.52 -2.26 -10.14
CA GLN A 28 -22.36 -2.99 -9.18
C GLN A 28 -21.95 -4.47 -9.02
N THR A 29 -21.12 -4.99 -9.91
CA THR A 29 -20.66 -6.38 -9.88
C THR A 29 -19.32 -6.55 -9.16
N GLY A 30 -18.67 -5.45 -8.83
CA GLY A 30 -17.34 -5.43 -8.20
C GLY A 30 -16.23 -5.93 -9.13
N LEU A 31 -16.36 -5.73 -10.44
CA LEU A 31 -15.35 -6.11 -11.42
C LEU A 31 -13.99 -5.45 -11.09
N TYR A 32 -14.05 -4.18 -10.68
CA TYR A 32 -12.89 -3.38 -10.29
C TYR A 32 -12.68 -3.30 -8.78
N ALA A 33 -13.24 -4.24 -8.02
CA ALA A 33 -13.03 -4.29 -6.58
C ALA A 33 -11.54 -4.40 -6.24
N PHE A 34 -11.13 -3.81 -5.12
CA PHE A 34 -9.72 -3.75 -4.69
C PHE A 34 -9.04 -5.13 -4.73
N GLY A 35 -9.67 -6.16 -4.17
CA GLY A 35 -9.13 -7.52 -4.16
C GLY A 35 -9.12 -8.21 -5.53
N ARG A 36 -9.81 -7.66 -6.53
CA ARG A 36 -9.82 -8.19 -7.91
C ARG A 36 -8.80 -7.53 -8.83
N GLN A 37 -8.12 -6.48 -8.39
CA GLN A 37 -7.14 -5.75 -9.21
C GLN A 37 -6.07 -6.68 -9.85
N PRO A 38 -5.48 -7.65 -9.12
CA PRO A 38 -4.51 -8.56 -9.75
C PRO A 38 -5.10 -9.36 -10.91
N GLY A 39 -6.34 -9.84 -10.75
CA GLY A 39 -7.06 -10.57 -11.81
C GLY A 39 -7.41 -9.66 -13.00
N ALA A 40 -7.82 -8.42 -12.73
CA ALA A 40 -8.11 -7.45 -13.80
C ALA A 40 -6.84 -7.11 -14.61
N VAL A 41 -5.70 -6.97 -13.94
CA VAL A 41 -4.41 -6.76 -14.63
C VAL A 41 -4.03 -7.98 -15.45
N ALA A 42 -4.18 -9.21 -14.93
CA ALA A 42 -3.92 -10.44 -15.69
C ALA A 42 -4.77 -10.49 -16.97
N TRP A 43 -6.06 -10.23 -16.86
CA TRP A 43 -6.97 -10.18 -18.01
C TRP A 43 -6.55 -9.10 -19.03
N ASN A 44 -6.16 -7.90 -18.56
CA ASN A 44 -5.66 -6.85 -19.46
C ASN A 44 -4.38 -7.25 -20.18
N LEU A 45 -3.46 -7.95 -19.50
CA LEU A 45 -2.24 -8.46 -20.12
C LEU A 45 -2.55 -9.51 -21.19
N GLU A 46 -3.54 -10.39 -20.97
CA GLU A 46 -4.01 -11.33 -21.99
C GLU A 46 -4.53 -10.62 -23.22
N ARG A 47 -5.41 -9.60 -23.05
CA ARG A 47 -5.92 -8.77 -24.18
C ARG A 47 -4.80 -8.03 -24.89
N PHE A 48 -3.81 -7.54 -24.14
CA PHE A 48 -2.63 -6.91 -24.73
C PHE A 48 -1.78 -7.90 -25.53
N ALA A 49 -1.55 -9.10 -25.02
CA ALA A 49 -0.84 -10.15 -25.71
C ALA A 49 -1.54 -10.52 -27.03
N GLU A 50 -2.87 -10.62 -27.05
CA GLU A 50 -3.65 -10.85 -28.29
C GLU A 50 -3.36 -9.78 -29.36
N CYS A 51 -3.25 -8.51 -28.95
CA CYS A 51 -2.89 -7.45 -29.90
C CYS A 51 -1.46 -7.62 -30.45
N LEU A 52 -0.54 -8.14 -29.61
CA LEU A 52 0.86 -8.35 -29.99
C LEU A 52 1.07 -9.56 -30.91
N THR A 53 0.09 -10.43 -31.12
CA THR A 53 0.19 -11.57 -32.05
C THR A 53 0.47 -11.14 -33.49
N LEU A 54 0.24 -9.86 -33.81
CA LEU A 54 0.55 -9.27 -35.10
C LEU A 54 2.06 -9.09 -35.33
N VAL A 55 2.87 -9.06 -34.27
CA VAL A 55 4.29 -8.70 -34.28
C VAL A 55 5.20 -9.66 -33.54
N ALA A 56 4.62 -10.63 -32.79
CA ALA A 56 5.37 -11.60 -31.99
C ALA A 56 4.74 -12.99 -32.06
N PRO A 57 5.55 -14.08 -31.95
CA PRO A 57 5.04 -15.45 -31.89
C PRO A 57 4.14 -15.67 -30.66
N VAL A 58 3.03 -16.40 -30.84
CA VAL A 58 2.08 -16.70 -29.77
C VAL A 58 2.77 -17.39 -28.58
N ALA A 59 3.66 -18.36 -28.85
CA ALA A 59 4.38 -19.10 -27.80
C ALA A 59 5.19 -18.18 -26.88
N ASP A 60 5.85 -17.15 -27.40
CA ASP A 60 6.65 -16.21 -26.63
C ASP A 60 5.74 -15.33 -25.73
N LEU A 61 4.56 -14.96 -26.24
CA LEU A 61 3.56 -14.19 -25.49
C LEU A 61 2.94 -15.01 -24.37
N GLU A 62 2.62 -16.28 -24.61
CA GLU A 62 2.13 -17.20 -23.59
C GLU A 62 3.19 -17.45 -22.49
N ASP A 63 4.47 -17.61 -22.87
CA ASP A 63 5.57 -17.74 -21.90
C ASP A 63 5.70 -16.49 -21.03
N ALA A 64 5.60 -15.30 -21.61
CA ALA A 64 5.61 -14.04 -20.88
C ALA A 64 4.43 -13.95 -19.92
N LEU A 65 3.20 -14.29 -20.32
CA LEU A 65 2.01 -14.26 -19.46
C LEU A 65 2.12 -15.20 -18.27
N ARG A 66 2.73 -16.38 -18.44
CA ARG A 66 2.96 -17.35 -17.33
C ARG A 66 3.83 -16.79 -16.20
N THR A 67 4.63 -15.75 -16.47
CA THR A 67 5.47 -15.12 -15.43
C THR A 67 4.70 -14.19 -14.50
N TYR A 68 3.52 -13.71 -14.92
CA TYR A 68 2.79 -12.64 -14.22
C TYR A 68 2.50 -12.97 -12.76
N ALA A 69 1.91 -14.14 -12.48
CA ALA A 69 1.52 -14.52 -11.11
C ALA A 69 2.71 -14.53 -10.15
N GLY A 70 3.83 -15.14 -10.59
CA GLY A 70 5.07 -15.17 -9.81
C GLY A 70 5.65 -13.78 -9.57
N ALA A 71 5.66 -12.94 -10.61
CA ALA A 71 6.13 -11.56 -10.52
C ALA A 71 5.26 -10.70 -9.59
N PHE A 72 3.93 -10.87 -9.67
CA PHE A 72 2.99 -10.17 -8.77
C PHE A 72 3.23 -10.54 -7.30
N HIS A 73 3.31 -11.84 -6.97
CA HIS A 73 3.55 -12.28 -5.60
C HIS A 73 4.91 -11.81 -5.07
N ALA A 74 5.96 -11.89 -5.89
CA ALA A 74 7.28 -11.38 -5.53
C ALA A 74 7.25 -9.86 -5.27
N GLY A 75 6.53 -9.12 -6.12
CA GLY A 75 6.33 -7.67 -5.96
C GLY A 75 5.57 -7.33 -4.68
N LEU A 76 4.51 -8.06 -4.37
CA LEU A 76 3.71 -7.87 -3.16
C LEU A 76 4.54 -8.09 -1.89
N ARG A 77 5.30 -9.20 -1.81
CA ARG A 77 6.19 -9.48 -0.68
C ARG A 77 7.20 -8.37 -0.46
N ARG A 78 7.92 -7.99 -1.51
CA ARG A 78 8.90 -6.91 -1.48
C ARG A 78 8.29 -5.58 -1.03
N ALA A 79 7.15 -5.21 -1.61
CA ALA A 79 6.46 -3.98 -1.27
C ALA A 79 5.99 -3.96 0.19
N LEU A 80 5.46 -5.09 0.70
CA LEU A 80 5.03 -5.18 2.09
C LEU A 80 6.20 -5.10 3.06
N CYS A 81 7.30 -5.86 2.82
CA CYS A 81 8.50 -5.79 3.66
C CYS A 81 9.09 -4.37 3.66
N ALA A 82 9.18 -3.72 2.48
CA ALA A 82 9.67 -2.35 2.37
C ALA A 82 8.77 -1.35 3.14
N ARG A 83 7.43 -1.51 3.05
CA ARG A 83 6.48 -0.65 3.77
C ARG A 83 6.50 -0.88 5.28
N LEU A 84 6.73 -2.10 5.73
CA LEU A 84 6.96 -2.44 7.13
C LEU A 84 8.40 -2.12 7.59
N GLY A 85 9.28 -1.71 6.68
CA GLY A 85 10.67 -1.38 7.00
C GLY A 85 11.46 -2.55 7.56
N VAL A 86 11.22 -3.77 7.05
CA VAL A 86 11.88 -5.00 7.50
C VAL A 86 12.49 -5.77 6.35
N GLU A 87 13.54 -6.55 6.63
CA GLU A 87 14.19 -7.40 5.63
C GLU A 87 13.28 -8.54 5.13
N GLU A 88 13.42 -8.87 3.83
CA GLU A 88 12.84 -10.08 3.25
C GLU A 88 13.55 -11.32 3.82
N ARG A 89 12.79 -12.39 4.12
CA ARG A 89 13.32 -13.67 4.62
C ARG A 89 13.10 -14.82 3.67
N GLY A 90 12.74 -14.52 2.44
CA GLY A 90 12.47 -15.50 1.39
C GLY A 90 10.98 -15.77 1.19
N PRO A 91 10.64 -16.39 0.04
CA PRO A 91 9.26 -16.45 -0.45
C PRO A 91 8.26 -16.99 0.56
N GLU A 92 8.56 -18.08 1.24
CA GLU A 92 7.65 -18.75 2.18
C GLU A 92 7.37 -17.88 3.42
N ALA A 93 8.42 -17.35 4.05
CA ALA A 93 8.28 -16.50 5.23
C ALA A 93 7.64 -15.15 4.92
N ASP A 94 7.85 -14.62 3.71
CA ASP A 94 7.28 -13.34 3.29
C ASP A 94 5.83 -13.50 2.82
N ASP A 95 5.44 -14.66 2.27
CA ASP A 95 4.04 -15.00 2.01
C ASP A 95 3.27 -15.19 3.33
N GLU A 96 3.88 -15.80 4.35
CA GLU A 96 3.29 -15.91 5.69
C GLU A 96 3.07 -14.52 6.32
N LEU A 97 4.05 -13.62 6.23
CA LEU A 97 3.90 -12.24 6.69
C LEU A 97 2.76 -11.53 5.97
N ALA A 98 2.69 -11.66 4.64
CA ALA A 98 1.62 -11.03 3.86
C ALA A 98 0.25 -11.58 4.25
N ALA A 99 0.11 -12.90 4.38
CA ALA A 99 -1.14 -13.53 4.81
C ALA A 99 -1.55 -13.08 6.21
N ALA A 100 -0.62 -13.05 7.16
CA ALA A 100 -0.88 -12.59 8.53
C ALA A 100 -1.28 -11.12 8.59
N PHE A 101 -0.60 -10.24 7.83
CA PHE A 101 -0.89 -8.82 7.75
C PHE A 101 -2.30 -8.54 7.22
N PHE A 102 -2.64 -9.09 6.07
CA PHE A 102 -3.97 -8.87 5.47
C PHE A 102 -5.09 -9.52 6.27
N GLN A 103 -4.85 -10.67 6.88
CA GLN A 103 -5.81 -11.30 7.81
C GLN A 103 -6.05 -10.44 9.05
N PHE A 104 -4.99 -9.89 9.63
CA PHE A 104 -5.12 -8.97 10.76
C PHE A 104 -5.96 -7.75 10.38
N LEU A 105 -5.64 -7.07 9.28
CA LEU A 105 -6.40 -5.90 8.81
C LEU A 105 -7.87 -6.22 8.56
N LEU A 106 -8.15 -7.35 7.90
CA LEU A 106 -9.51 -7.78 7.60
C LEU A 106 -10.35 -8.02 8.85
N LYS A 107 -9.76 -8.63 9.88
CA LYS A 107 -10.48 -8.99 11.11
C LYS A 107 -10.55 -7.85 12.13
N SER A 108 -9.47 -7.10 12.30
CA SER A 108 -9.41 -5.99 13.27
C SER A 108 -10.06 -4.71 12.78
N GLN A 109 -10.20 -4.56 11.46
CA GLN A 109 -10.60 -3.31 10.82
C GLN A 109 -9.68 -2.13 11.20
N ALA A 110 -8.40 -2.42 11.49
CA ALA A 110 -7.38 -1.41 11.70
C ALA A 110 -7.18 -0.56 10.42
N LEU A 111 -6.78 0.70 10.59
CA LEU A 111 -6.48 1.57 9.48
C LEU A 111 -5.23 1.05 8.75
N PHE A 112 -5.33 0.89 7.44
CA PHE A 112 -4.32 0.24 6.61
C PHE A 112 -2.95 0.94 6.73
N GLU A 113 -2.90 2.22 6.35
CA GLU A 113 -1.68 3.01 6.36
C GLU A 113 -1.14 3.22 7.78
N ARG A 114 -2.02 3.40 8.75
CA ARG A 114 -1.62 3.53 10.15
C ARG A 114 -0.95 2.27 10.68
N THR A 115 -1.42 1.09 10.31
CA THR A 115 -0.78 -0.17 10.72
C THR A 115 0.63 -0.29 10.15
N LEU A 116 0.83 0.06 8.87
CA LEU A 116 2.17 0.09 8.26
C LEU A 116 3.10 1.08 8.96
N PHE A 117 2.59 2.26 9.30
CA PHE A 117 3.34 3.30 10.01
C PHE A 117 3.72 2.88 11.43
N ASP A 118 2.77 2.35 12.19
CA ASP A 118 2.99 1.93 13.58
C ASP A 118 4.04 0.82 13.67
N TRP A 119 4.07 -0.09 12.69
CA TRP A 119 4.96 -1.25 12.66
C TRP A 119 6.15 -1.08 11.71
N HIS A 120 6.47 0.14 11.25
CA HIS A 120 7.62 0.40 10.39
C HIS A 120 8.94 0.20 11.17
N GLY A 121 9.68 -0.85 10.87
CA GLY A 121 10.83 -1.36 11.64
C GLY A 121 10.50 -2.62 12.45
N GLY A 122 9.32 -3.23 12.20
CA GLY A 122 8.94 -4.52 12.78
C GLY A 122 8.78 -4.47 14.30
N ILE A 123 9.24 -5.52 14.97
CA ILE A 123 9.12 -5.70 16.44
C ILE A 123 9.83 -4.60 17.24
N ALA A 124 10.87 -3.98 16.69
CA ALA A 124 11.53 -2.85 17.34
C ALA A 124 10.59 -1.67 17.64
N ARG A 125 9.48 -1.56 16.88
CA ARG A 125 8.47 -0.50 17.04
C ARG A 125 7.30 -0.88 17.97
N ARG A 126 7.34 -2.07 18.55
CA ARG A 126 6.22 -2.60 19.37
C ARG A 126 5.73 -1.63 20.44
N ALA A 127 6.63 -1.05 21.21
CA ALA A 127 6.27 -0.10 22.28
C ALA A 127 5.54 1.13 21.73
N PHE A 128 5.99 1.69 20.61
CA PHE A 128 5.37 2.81 19.92
C PHE A 128 3.98 2.42 19.39
N ALA A 129 3.87 1.30 18.67
CA ALA A 129 2.62 0.82 18.11
C ALA A 129 1.55 0.60 19.20
N MET A 130 1.94 -0.06 20.31
CA MET A 130 1.02 -0.34 21.42
C MET A 130 0.58 0.91 22.18
N ALA A 131 1.39 1.97 22.22
CA ALA A 131 1.05 3.26 22.82
C ALA A 131 0.24 4.16 21.87
N GLY A 132 0.23 3.86 20.58
CA GLY A 132 -0.45 4.63 19.56
C GLY A 132 -1.98 4.49 19.55
N PRO A 133 -2.67 5.27 18.69
CA PRO A 133 -4.13 5.29 18.62
C PRO A 133 -4.77 3.93 18.31
N GLN A 134 -4.07 3.06 17.59
CA GLN A 134 -4.54 1.69 17.26
C GLN A 134 -4.06 0.62 18.24
N GLY A 135 -3.29 0.97 19.27
CA GLY A 135 -2.79 0.02 20.27
C GLY A 135 -3.84 -0.97 20.79
N PRO A 136 -5.08 -0.53 21.12
CA PRO A 136 -6.14 -1.45 21.54
C PRO A 136 -6.53 -2.52 20.52
N LEU A 137 -6.25 -2.32 19.22
CA LEU A 137 -6.52 -3.29 18.15
C LEU A 137 -5.40 -4.34 18.00
N TYR A 138 -4.18 -4.04 18.45
CA TYR A 138 -3.02 -4.93 18.35
C TYR A 138 -3.08 -6.04 19.41
N ARG A 139 -4.07 -6.93 19.27
CA ARG A 139 -4.36 -8.03 20.21
C ARG A 139 -5.13 -9.15 19.52
N GLY A 140 -5.24 -10.27 20.20
CA GLY A 140 -5.97 -11.45 19.73
C GLY A 140 -5.14 -12.32 18.77
N GLU A 141 -5.74 -13.41 18.32
CA GLU A 141 -5.05 -14.45 17.56
C GLU A 141 -4.46 -13.95 16.22
N THR A 142 -5.23 -13.16 15.48
CA THR A 142 -4.77 -12.62 14.18
C THR A 142 -3.60 -11.66 14.34
N PHE A 143 -3.59 -10.86 15.40
CA PHE A 143 -2.45 -10.01 15.70
C PHE A 143 -1.24 -10.83 16.17
N ALA A 144 -1.43 -11.83 17.02
CA ALA A 144 -0.33 -12.70 17.46
C ALA A 144 0.36 -13.41 16.28
N ARG A 145 -0.38 -13.78 15.24
CA ARG A 145 0.20 -14.33 14.00
C ARG A 145 1.03 -13.29 13.24
N LEU A 146 0.54 -12.04 13.15
CA LEU A 146 1.30 -10.96 12.53
C LEU A 146 2.57 -10.65 13.33
N GLU A 147 2.47 -10.58 14.65
CA GLU A 147 3.61 -10.35 15.54
C GLU A 147 4.66 -11.46 15.37
N ALA A 148 4.25 -12.73 15.38
CA ALA A 148 5.14 -13.87 15.14
C ALA A 148 5.81 -13.83 13.74
N ALA A 149 5.08 -13.41 12.71
CA ALA A 149 5.64 -13.26 11.36
C ALA A 149 6.64 -12.10 11.24
N LEU A 150 6.56 -11.10 12.14
CA LEU A 150 7.52 -10.02 12.25
C LEU A 150 8.74 -10.37 13.11
N GLU A 151 8.63 -11.36 13.99
CA GLU A 151 9.74 -11.79 14.86
C GLU A 151 10.96 -12.23 14.06
N GLY A 152 12.14 -11.82 14.54
CA GLY A 152 13.43 -12.16 13.93
C GLY A 152 13.68 -11.52 12.56
N ARG A 153 12.87 -10.53 12.14
CA ARG A 153 13.17 -9.68 10.98
C ARG A 153 13.95 -8.44 11.44
N GLU A 154 15.07 -8.21 10.80
CA GLU A 154 15.86 -7.02 11.06
C GLU A 154 15.20 -5.78 10.41
N PRO A 155 15.21 -4.62 11.10
CA PRO A 155 14.78 -3.38 10.49
C PRO A 155 15.67 -3.00 9.31
N LEU A 156 15.07 -2.53 8.22
CA LEU A 156 15.83 -1.97 7.11
C LEU A 156 16.57 -0.69 7.52
N PRO A 157 17.74 -0.44 6.96
CA PRO A 157 18.43 0.85 7.12
C PRO A 157 17.53 2.00 6.69
N GLN A 158 17.34 2.98 7.56
CA GLN A 158 16.50 4.12 7.27
C GLN A 158 17.26 5.27 6.61
N PRO A 159 16.68 6.01 5.66
CA PRO A 159 17.23 7.24 5.15
C PRO A 159 17.47 8.27 6.26
N ALA A 160 18.43 9.17 6.06
CA ALA A 160 18.67 10.26 6.99
C ALA A 160 17.39 11.10 7.17
N GLY A 161 16.98 11.35 8.41
CA GLY A 161 15.76 12.09 8.74
C GLY A 161 14.47 11.27 8.78
N ALA A 162 14.48 10.00 8.37
CA ALA A 162 13.29 9.15 8.39
C ALA A 162 12.70 8.96 9.79
N ALA A 163 13.55 8.94 10.83
CA ALA A 163 13.11 8.81 12.22
C ALA A 163 12.10 9.89 12.61
N ALA A 164 12.33 11.13 12.22
CA ALA A 164 11.43 12.26 12.54
C ALA A 164 10.01 12.04 11.97
N TYR A 165 9.90 11.48 10.76
CA TYR A 165 8.60 11.15 10.18
C TYR A 165 7.91 10.02 10.94
N PHE A 166 8.61 8.91 11.22
CA PHE A 166 8.02 7.77 11.89
C PHE A 166 7.78 7.96 13.40
N GLU A 167 8.35 9.00 14.02
CA GLU A 167 8.06 9.44 15.39
C GLU A 167 6.90 10.45 15.44
N GLY A 168 6.41 10.93 14.30
CA GLY A 168 5.32 11.88 14.19
C GLY A 168 3.94 11.28 14.51
N ASP A 169 2.91 12.10 14.33
CA ASP A 169 1.53 11.77 14.73
C ASP A 169 0.87 10.67 13.88
N GLY A 170 1.35 10.44 12.64
CA GLY A 170 0.79 9.42 11.78
C GLY A 170 1.27 9.47 10.32
N PRO A 171 0.77 8.55 9.50
CA PRO A 171 1.13 8.48 8.09
C PRO A 171 0.54 9.64 7.29
N ALA A 172 1.27 10.09 6.26
CA ALA A 172 0.70 10.93 5.23
C ALA A 172 -0.31 10.10 4.40
N THR A 173 -1.58 10.48 4.43
CA THR A 173 -2.67 9.86 3.69
C THR A 173 -3.39 10.87 2.80
N LEU A 174 -4.20 10.37 1.87
CA LEU A 174 -5.10 11.18 1.03
C LEU A 174 -6.49 10.51 1.03
N LEU A 175 -7.01 10.21 2.23
CA LEU A 175 -8.37 9.71 2.38
C LEU A 175 -9.36 10.79 1.96
N ILE A 176 -10.51 10.39 1.41
CA ILE A 176 -11.45 11.37 0.82
C ILE A 176 -11.91 12.42 1.82
N GLU A 177 -12.18 12.02 3.07
CA GLU A 177 -12.60 12.94 4.12
C GLU A 177 -11.49 13.95 4.46
N GLU A 178 -10.24 13.54 4.39
CA GLU A 178 -9.09 14.41 4.58
C GLU A 178 -8.96 15.41 3.41
N VAL A 179 -9.11 14.94 2.17
CA VAL A 179 -9.08 15.79 0.97
C VAL A 179 -10.20 16.84 1.02
N GLU A 180 -11.41 16.45 1.42
CA GLU A 180 -12.54 17.37 1.60
C GLU A 180 -12.24 18.42 2.69
N ALA A 181 -11.62 18.00 3.80
CA ALA A 181 -11.23 18.92 4.87
C ALA A 181 -10.14 19.92 4.43
N LEU A 182 -9.21 19.51 3.56
CA LEU A 182 -8.21 20.41 2.97
C LEU A 182 -8.83 21.40 1.98
N TRP A 183 -9.87 20.97 1.25
CA TRP A 183 -10.54 21.81 0.26
C TRP A 183 -11.44 22.86 0.87
N ALA A 184 -12.09 22.61 2.01
CA ALA A 184 -13.05 23.52 2.61
C ALA A 184 -12.51 24.95 2.86
N PRO A 185 -11.35 25.17 3.53
CA PRO A 185 -10.82 26.51 3.74
C PRO A 185 -10.38 27.20 2.44
N ILE A 186 -9.94 26.44 1.43
CA ILE A 186 -9.63 27.00 0.10
C ILE A 186 -10.89 27.55 -0.54
N ALA A 187 -11.96 26.74 -0.58
CA ALA A 187 -13.22 27.13 -1.20
C ALA A 187 -13.93 28.32 -0.49
N GLU A 188 -13.82 28.39 0.86
CA GLU A 188 -14.51 29.40 1.66
C GLU A 188 -13.73 30.71 1.80
N LYS A 189 -12.40 30.65 1.87
CA LYS A 189 -11.54 31.77 2.30
C LYS A 189 -10.28 31.96 1.47
N ASP A 190 -10.09 31.18 0.40
CA ASP A 190 -8.83 31.14 -0.36
C ASP A 190 -7.60 30.86 0.55
N ASP A 191 -7.81 30.06 1.60
CA ASP A 191 -6.76 29.67 2.56
C ASP A 191 -6.14 28.32 2.17
N TRP A 192 -4.92 28.37 1.67
CA TRP A 192 -4.13 27.21 1.20
C TRP A 192 -3.24 26.59 2.26
N SER A 193 -3.22 27.12 3.48
CA SER A 193 -2.26 26.72 4.52
C SER A 193 -2.32 25.24 4.86
N LEU A 194 -3.50 24.62 4.95
CA LEU A 194 -3.65 23.19 5.20
C LEU A 194 -3.18 22.35 4.03
N PHE A 195 -3.41 22.80 2.81
CA PHE A 195 -2.94 22.12 1.60
C PHE A 195 -1.42 22.14 1.52
N GLU A 196 -0.77 23.27 1.75
CA GLU A 196 0.69 23.39 1.78
C GLU A 196 1.31 22.52 2.87
N ALA A 197 0.76 22.53 4.08
CA ALA A 197 1.20 21.66 5.16
C ALA A 197 1.05 20.15 4.80
N LYS A 198 0.01 19.79 4.05
CA LYS A 198 -0.16 18.42 3.58
C LYS A 198 0.90 18.05 2.54
N LEU A 199 1.25 18.94 1.61
CA LEU A 199 2.33 18.71 0.65
C LEU A 199 3.67 18.48 1.36
N ASP A 200 3.97 19.29 2.39
CA ASP A 200 5.16 19.12 3.20
C ASP A 200 5.18 17.76 3.92
N HIS A 201 4.05 17.32 4.46
CA HIS A 201 3.94 16.01 5.11
C HIS A 201 4.12 14.85 4.12
N ILE A 202 3.57 14.97 2.90
CA ILE A 202 3.79 13.99 1.81
C ILE A 202 5.28 13.95 1.42
N GLU A 203 5.93 15.10 1.32
CA GLU A 203 7.34 15.19 1.01
C GLU A 203 8.22 14.55 2.11
N GLN A 204 7.88 14.76 3.39
CA GLN A 204 8.52 14.08 4.51
C GLN A 204 8.37 12.55 4.42
N ALA A 205 7.16 12.07 4.08
CA ALA A 205 6.91 10.65 3.86
C ALA A 205 7.76 10.11 2.70
N ARG A 206 7.80 10.83 1.57
CA ARG A 206 8.62 10.47 0.40
C ARG A 206 10.10 10.29 0.78
N GLN A 207 10.65 11.24 1.54
CA GLN A 207 12.02 11.18 2.01
C GLN A 207 12.26 10.03 2.99
N ALA A 208 11.33 9.82 3.93
CA ALA A 208 11.42 8.77 4.93
C ALA A 208 11.42 7.36 4.32
N PHE A 209 10.70 7.17 3.21
CA PHE A 209 10.73 5.93 2.43
C PHE A 209 11.85 5.86 1.38
N GLY A 210 12.72 6.87 1.31
CA GLY A 210 13.82 6.90 0.34
C GLY A 210 13.39 6.96 -1.12
N ILE A 211 12.17 7.45 -1.39
CA ILE A 211 11.62 7.54 -2.75
C ILE A 211 12.26 8.75 -3.45
N ALA A 212 12.84 8.53 -4.63
CA ALA A 212 13.42 9.62 -5.43
C ALA A 212 12.36 10.67 -5.80
N PRO A 213 12.72 11.97 -5.86
CA PRO A 213 11.79 12.99 -6.32
C PRO A 213 11.39 12.73 -7.79
N VAL A 214 10.11 12.95 -8.07
CA VAL A 214 9.66 12.97 -9.47
C VAL A 214 10.36 14.14 -10.14
N ARG A 215 11.13 13.85 -11.18
CA ARG A 215 11.73 14.94 -11.98
C ARG A 215 10.62 15.63 -12.77
N PRO A 216 10.56 16.96 -12.74
CA PRO A 216 9.59 17.71 -13.53
C PRO A 216 9.81 17.51 -15.03
#